data_157ef64dbd6601525f6dbc22a01fe82d
#
_entry.id   157ef64dbd6601525f6dbc22a01fe82d
#
_cell.length_a   1.000
_cell.length_b   1.000
_cell.length_c   1.000
_cell.angle_alpha   90.00
_cell.angle_beta   90.00
_cell.angle_gamma   90.00
#
_symmetry.space_group_name_H-M   'P 1'
#
loop_
_entity.id
_entity.type
_entity.pdbx_description
1 polymer ?
#
loop_
_entity_poly.entity_id
_entity_poly.type
_entity_poly.pdbx_seq_one_letter_code
_entity_poly.pdbx_strand_id
1 'polypeptide(L)'
;LRYTPGTGWRYSNVGYLYVLRLIERVSGLALEQALEQRLFAPLGLPCVRLARTCADLQGVHMGEASAYDPGWVYHGLLVGPLDEAALCLERLLGGDLLPAWLLREMHSARALGGPIAGRPWIAPGYALGLMQGTAQGGQLLSGHTGCGPGSVVAVYRCLQNGKAASCAVF
;
A
#
# COMPACT_ATOMS: atom_id res chain seq x y z
N LEU A 1 19.78 -0.25 13.57
CA LEU A 1 19.15 0.88 12.86
C LEU A 1 20.19 1.50 11.92
N ARG A 2 19.81 1.76 10.66
CA ARG A 2 20.70 2.39 9.67
C ARG A 2 20.73 3.91 9.81
N TYR A 3 19.65 4.47 10.34
CA TYR A 3 19.46 5.88 10.58
C TYR A 3 18.94 6.12 11.99
N THR A 4 19.20 7.29 12.54
CA THR A 4 18.47 7.79 13.70
C THR A 4 16.99 7.91 13.30
N PRO A 5 16.02 7.46 14.13
CA PRO A 5 14.62 7.60 13.81
C PRO A 5 14.25 9.03 13.37
N GLY A 6 13.50 9.14 12.30
CA GLY A 6 13.12 10.42 11.71
C GLY A 6 14.15 11.10 10.79
N THR A 7 15.38 10.61 10.68
CA THR A 7 16.43 11.29 9.90
C THR A 7 16.72 10.69 8.53
N GLY A 8 16.20 9.52 8.22
CA GLY A 8 16.44 8.83 6.97
C GLY A 8 15.27 7.96 6.54
N TRP A 9 15.34 7.47 5.31
CA TRP A 9 14.37 6.54 4.75
C TRP A 9 15.05 5.44 3.94
N ARG A 10 14.52 4.24 4.05
CA ARG A 10 14.83 3.12 3.16
C ARG A 10 13.67 2.12 3.19
N TYR A 11 13.18 1.73 2.04
CA TYR A 11 12.20 0.64 1.92
C TYR A 11 12.79 -0.68 2.44
N SER A 12 12.00 -1.43 3.19
CA SER A 12 12.44 -2.70 3.76
C SER A 12 11.26 -3.63 4.02
N ASN A 13 11.24 -4.78 3.35
CA ASN A 13 10.28 -5.85 3.62
C ASN A 13 10.42 -6.37 5.07
N VAL A 14 11.65 -6.42 5.60
CA VAL A 14 11.88 -6.73 7.02
C VAL A 14 11.26 -5.68 7.93
N GLY A 15 11.30 -4.40 7.54
CA GLY A 15 10.59 -3.33 8.26
C GLY A 15 9.08 -3.59 8.30
N TYR A 16 8.49 -3.99 7.20
CA TYR A 16 7.06 -4.34 7.16
C TYR A 16 6.72 -5.61 7.95
N LEU A 17 7.63 -6.57 8.07
CA LEU A 17 7.47 -7.69 8.99
C LEU A 17 7.36 -7.20 10.45
N TYR A 18 8.19 -6.23 10.86
CA TYR A 18 8.07 -5.64 12.20
C TYR A 18 6.75 -4.86 12.38
N VAL A 19 6.27 -4.18 11.34
CA VAL A 19 4.94 -3.55 11.37
C VAL A 19 3.84 -4.59 11.56
N LEU A 20 3.90 -5.73 10.83
CA LEU A 20 2.98 -6.84 11.03
C LEU A 20 2.98 -7.31 12.49
N ARG A 21 4.17 -7.58 13.05
CA ARG A 21 4.31 -8.01 14.45
C ARG A 21 3.77 -6.98 15.45
N LEU A 22 3.93 -5.70 15.14
CA LEU A 22 3.37 -4.62 15.94
C LEU A 22 1.84 -4.63 15.89
N ILE A 23 1.25 -4.81 14.70
CA ILE A 23 -0.21 -4.92 14.54
C ILE A 23 -0.75 -6.07 15.38
N GLU A 24 -0.16 -7.27 15.29
CA GLU A 24 -0.58 -8.44 16.06
C GLU A 24 -0.46 -8.19 17.57
N ARG A 25 0.66 -7.61 18.00
CA ARG A 25 0.91 -7.31 19.41
C ARG A 25 -0.08 -6.29 19.99
N VAL A 26 -0.37 -5.22 19.24
CA VAL A 26 -1.24 -4.12 19.72
C VAL A 26 -2.71 -4.51 19.65
N SER A 27 -3.12 -5.24 18.62
CA SER A 27 -4.50 -5.66 18.43
C SER A 27 -4.88 -6.90 19.25
N GLY A 28 -3.91 -7.74 19.59
CA GLY A 28 -4.15 -9.08 20.16
C GLY A 28 -4.73 -10.07 19.14
N LEU A 29 -4.73 -9.73 17.84
CA LEU A 29 -5.31 -10.51 16.75
C LEU A 29 -4.22 -10.98 15.79
N ALA A 30 -4.46 -12.11 15.11
CA ALA A 30 -3.65 -12.45 13.94
C ALA A 30 -3.83 -11.39 12.83
N LEU A 31 -2.80 -11.18 11.99
CA LEU A 31 -2.83 -10.13 10.95
C LEU A 31 -4.10 -10.15 10.11
N GLU A 32 -4.53 -11.33 9.66
CA GLU A 32 -5.74 -11.49 8.85
C GLU A 32 -6.99 -10.94 9.55
N GLN A 33 -7.19 -11.30 10.82
CA GLN A 33 -8.31 -10.81 11.64
C GLN A 33 -8.21 -9.31 11.89
N ALA A 34 -6.99 -8.81 12.14
CA ALA A 34 -6.77 -7.39 12.34
C ALA A 34 -7.09 -6.57 11.08
N LEU A 35 -6.66 -7.04 9.91
CA LEU A 35 -6.96 -6.40 8.63
C LEU A 35 -8.46 -6.44 8.32
N GLU A 36 -9.10 -7.60 8.51
CA GLU A 36 -10.54 -7.73 8.30
C GLU A 36 -11.33 -6.75 9.17
N GLN A 37 -11.08 -6.76 10.48
CA GLN A 37 -11.87 -5.97 11.42
C GLN A 37 -11.56 -4.47 11.39
N ARG A 38 -10.32 -4.09 11.06
CA ARG A 38 -9.86 -2.71 11.16
C ARG A 38 -9.72 -1.99 9.83
N LEU A 39 -9.72 -2.75 8.72
CA LEU A 39 -9.51 -2.18 7.38
C LEU A 39 -10.60 -2.64 6.40
N PHE A 40 -10.72 -3.97 6.14
CA PHE A 40 -11.54 -4.44 5.04
C PHE A 40 -13.03 -4.24 5.29
N ALA A 41 -13.54 -4.70 6.44
CA ALA A 41 -14.95 -4.54 6.77
C ALA A 41 -15.35 -3.05 6.90
N PRO A 42 -14.63 -2.19 7.64
CA PRO A 42 -14.96 -0.76 7.71
C PRO A 42 -14.92 -0.04 6.36
N LEU A 43 -14.01 -0.45 5.46
CA LEU A 43 -13.91 0.12 4.12
C LEU A 43 -14.78 -0.61 3.06
N GLY A 44 -15.56 -1.61 3.46
CA GLY A 44 -16.45 -2.35 2.56
C GLY A 44 -15.71 -3.05 1.41
N LEU A 45 -14.67 -3.85 1.74
CA LEU A 45 -13.80 -4.56 0.81
C LEU A 45 -13.97 -6.08 0.98
N PRO A 46 -15.09 -6.68 0.54
CA PRO A 46 -15.43 -8.07 0.86
C PRO A 46 -14.56 -9.12 0.15
N CYS A 47 -13.87 -8.76 -0.93
CA CYS A 47 -13.11 -9.69 -1.75
C CYS A 47 -11.59 -9.62 -1.50
N VAL A 48 -11.11 -8.63 -0.76
CA VAL A 48 -9.69 -8.55 -0.37
C VAL A 48 -9.41 -9.55 0.75
N ARG A 49 -8.36 -10.34 0.60
CA ARG A 49 -7.95 -11.30 1.62
C ARG A 49 -6.43 -11.45 1.71
N LEU A 50 -5.97 -11.97 2.84
CA LEU A 50 -4.57 -12.35 3.02
C LEU A 50 -4.36 -13.75 2.42
N ALA A 51 -3.47 -13.87 1.43
CA ALA A 51 -3.04 -15.15 0.90
C ALA A 51 -1.94 -15.75 1.80
N ARG A 52 -2.12 -17.00 2.23
CA ARG A 52 -1.21 -17.75 3.10
C ARG A 52 -0.63 -18.99 2.45
N THR A 53 -1.37 -19.57 1.52
CA THR A 53 -1.05 -20.82 0.84
C THR A 53 -1.19 -20.66 -0.66
N CYS A 54 -0.58 -21.57 -1.42
CA CYS A 54 -0.75 -21.59 -2.88
C CYS A 54 -2.22 -21.77 -3.30
N ALA A 55 -3.06 -22.39 -2.48
CA ALA A 55 -4.49 -22.52 -2.75
C ALA A 55 -5.21 -21.17 -2.77
N ASP A 56 -4.76 -20.20 -1.98
CA ASP A 56 -5.32 -18.85 -1.94
C ASP A 56 -5.02 -18.04 -3.20
N LEU A 57 -4.09 -18.49 -4.03
CA LEU A 57 -3.74 -17.89 -5.31
C LEU A 57 -4.50 -18.49 -6.50
N GLN A 58 -5.34 -19.50 -6.28
CA GLN A 58 -6.16 -20.06 -7.34
C GLN A 58 -7.14 -18.99 -7.87
N GLY A 59 -7.17 -18.83 -9.19
CA GLY A 59 -8.00 -17.83 -9.87
C GLY A 59 -7.47 -16.39 -9.78
N VAL A 60 -6.28 -16.18 -9.20
CA VAL A 60 -5.62 -14.87 -9.21
C VAL A 60 -4.93 -14.69 -10.56
N HIS A 61 -5.33 -13.64 -11.30
CA HIS A 61 -4.74 -13.25 -12.57
C HIS A 61 -3.50 -12.38 -12.33
N MET A 62 -2.42 -13.00 -11.92
CA MET A 62 -1.12 -12.33 -11.83
C MET A 62 -0.05 -13.24 -12.42
N GLY A 63 0.81 -12.72 -13.25
CA GLY A 63 1.96 -13.31 -13.88
C GLY A 63 2.19 -14.81 -13.63
N GLU A 64 3.02 -15.14 -12.66
CA GLU A 64 3.40 -16.51 -12.31
C GLU A 64 2.77 -16.98 -10.97
N ALA A 65 1.52 -16.59 -10.71
CA ALA A 65 0.83 -16.89 -9.44
C ALA A 65 0.82 -18.37 -9.09
N SER A 66 0.69 -19.25 -10.08
CA SER A 66 0.66 -20.71 -9.87
C SER A 66 1.97 -21.29 -9.34
N ALA A 67 3.09 -20.60 -9.55
CA ALA A 67 4.42 -21.01 -9.09
C ALA A 67 4.88 -20.22 -7.84
N TYR A 68 4.04 -19.33 -7.32
CA TYR A 68 4.40 -18.44 -6.24
C TYR A 68 3.93 -18.98 -4.89
N ASP A 69 4.84 -19.05 -3.92
CA ASP A 69 4.48 -19.38 -2.54
C ASP A 69 4.26 -18.08 -1.74
N PRO A 70 3.03 -17.80 -1.25
CA PRO A 70 2.75 -16.64 -0.42
C PRO A 70 3.65 -16.50 0.81
N GLY A 71 4.17 -17.61 1.32
CA GLY A 71 5.11 -17.63 2.44
C GLY A 71 6.42 -16.86 2.18
N TRP A 72 6.78 -16.62 0.92
CA TRP A 72 7.92 -15.77 0.56
C TRP A 72 7.66 -14.30 0.84
N VAL A 73 6.39 -13.91 0.93
CA VAL A 73 5.97 -12.56 1.34
C VAL A 73 5.68 -12.55 2.84
N TYR A 74 6.70 -12.77 3.63
CA TYR A 74 6.62 -12.95 5.09
C TYR A 74 6.01 -11.77 5.86
N HIS A 75 5.83 -10.62 5.23
CA HIS A 75 5.13 -9.45 5.78
C HIS A 75 3.65 -9.38 5.35
N GLY A 76 3.17 -10.38 4.63
CA GLY A 76 1.78 -10.52 4.17
C GLY A 76 1.58 -10.20 2.69
N LEU A 77 0.88 -11.08 1.99
CA LEU A 77 0.45 -10.92 0.61
C LEU A 77 -1.07 -10.75 0.58
N LEU A 78 -1.55 -9.61 0.12
CA LEU A 78 -2.97 -9.39 -0.11
C LEU A 78 -3.32 -9.73 -1.56
N VAL A 79 -4.47 -10.35 -1.74
CA VAL A 79 -5.09 -10.62 -3.05
C VAL A 79 -6.51 -10.10 -3.05
N GLY A 80 -6.95 -9.59 -4.18
CA GLY A 80 -8.29 -9.04 -4.35
C GLY A 80 -8.45 -8.37 -5.71
N PRO A 81 -9.67 -7.93 -6.05
CA PRO A 81 -9.94 -7.24 -7.31
C PRO A 81 -9.34 -5.83 -7.31
N LEU A 82 -9.02 -5.34 -8.51
CA LEU A 82 -8.39 -4.02 -8.69
C LEU A 82 -9.30 -2.86 -8.28
N ASP A 83 -10.59 -2.97 -8.49
CA ASP A 83 -11.57 -1.98 -8.06
C ASP A 83 -11.62 -1.83 -6.54
N GLU A 84 -11.55 -2.93 -5.79
CA GLU A 84 -11.43 -2.87 -4.33
C GLU A 84 -10.09 -2.27 -3.86
N ALA A 85 -9.01 -2.51 -4.59
CA ALA A 85 -7.73 -1.85 -4.30
C ALA A 85 -7.81 -0.33 -4.50
N ALA A 86 -8.44 0.13 -5.58
CA ALA A 86 -8.68 1.55 -5.82
C ALA A 86 -9.64 2.15 -4.79
N LEU A 87 -10.72 1.43 -4.44
CA LEU A 87 -11.70 1.83 -3.45
C LEU A 87 -11.09 1.92 -2.05
N CYS A 88 -10.25 0.97 -1.67
CA CYS A 88 -9.49 1.00 -0.42
C CYS A 88 -8.70 2.30 -0.28
N LEU A 89 -7.93 2.64 -1.31
CA LEU A 89 -7.12 3.85 -1.29
C LEU A 89 -7.99 5.13 -1.28
N GLU A 90 -9.07 5.15 -2.08
CA GLU A 90 -10.01 6.29 -2.12
C GLU A 90 -10.63 6.55 -0.75
N ARG A 91 -11.19 5.53 -0.11
CA ARG A 91 -11.85 5.65 1.20
C ARG A 91 -10.86 5.96 2.32
N LEU A 92 -9.71 5.28 2.32
CA LEU A 92 -8.66 5.55 3.31
C LEU A 92 -8.18 7.00 3.26
N LEU A 93 -7.84 7.49 2.06
CA LEU A 93 -7.34 8.87 1.88
C LEU A 93 -8.46 9.91 1.81
N GLY A 94 -9.71 9.47 1.62
CA GLY A 94 -10.92 10.28 1.73
C GLY A 94 -11.28 10.64 3.17
N GLY A 95 -10.79 9.86 4.13
CA GLY A 95 -11.03 10.10 5.57
C GLY A 95 -12.12 9.22 6.17
N ASP A 96 -12.53 8.15 5.49
CA ASP A 96 -13.61 7.27 5.97
C ASP A 96 -13.16 6.36 7.13
N LEU A 97 -11.84 6.21 7.34
CA LEU A 97 -11.28 5.29 8.34
C LEU A 97 -10.50 6.01 9.44
N LEU A 98 -9.71 7.00 9.09
CA LEU A 98 -8.75 7.62 10.00
C LEU A 98 -9.21 9.03 10.40
N PRO A 99 -9.01 9.43 11.68
CA PRO A 99 -9.25 10.81 12.07
C PRO A 99 -8.31 11.76 11.31
N ALA A 100 -8.76 12.98 11.07
CA ALA A 100 -8.07 13.96 10.22
C ALA A 100 -6.61 14.23 10.64
N TRP A 101 -6.30 14.20 11.94
CA TRP A 101 -4.94 14.40 12.42
C TRP A 101 -4.00 13.26 12.01
N LEU A 102 -4.48 12.00 12.09
CA LEU A 102 -3.69 10.83 11.70
C LEU A 102 -3.54 10.74 10.17
N LEU A 103 -4.57 11.15 9.43
CA LEU A 103 -4.48 11.23 7.98
C LEU A 103 -3.43 12.28 7.54
N ARG A 104 -3.33 13.42 8.25
CA ARG A 104 -2.25 14.39 8.00
C ARG A 104 -0.87 13.80 8.27
N GLU A 105 -0.69 13.06 9.36
CA GLU A 105 0.56 12.34 9.64
C GLU A 105 0.87 11.31 8.55
N MET A 106 -0.15 10.57 8.09
CA MET A 106 0.00 9.60 7.01
C MET A 106 0.46 10.26 5.70
N HIS A 107 0.06 11.50 5.44
CA HIS A 107 0.48 12.28 4.27
C HIS A 107 1.79 13.05 4.47
N SER A 108 2.41 13.02 5.64
CA SER A 108 3.67 13.71 5.90
C SER A 108 4.83 12.99 5.23
N ALA A 109 5.01 13.25 3.94
CA ALA A 109 6.01 12.57 3.13
C ALA A 109 7.41 13.14 3.34
N ARG A 110 8.39 12.25 3.42
CA ARG A 110 9.81 12.59 3.33
C ARG A 110 10.21 12.68 1.86
N ALA A 111 10.79 13.80 1.46
CA ALA A 111 11.35 13.95 0.11
C ALA A 111 12.52 12.98 -0.10
N LEU A 112 12.55 12.32 -1.26
CA LEU A 112 13.57 11.33 -1.63
C LEU A 112 14.61 11.88 -2.62
N GLY A 113 14.51 13.14 -2.98
CA GLY A 113 15.41 13.82 -3.93
C GLY A 113 14.69 14.25 -5.22
N GLY A 114 15.42 14.29 -6.32
CA GLY A 114 14.92 14.71 -7.62
C GLY A 114 14.26 13.58 -8.41
N PRO A 115 14.08 13.77 -9.73
CA PRO A 115 13.43 12.80 -10.60
C PRO A 115 14.09 11.43 -10.57
N ILE A 116 13.28 10.39 -10.65
CA ILE A 116 13.75 8.99 -10.72
C ILE A 116 13.69 8.53 -12.18
N ALA A 117 14.83 8.14 -12.74
CA ALA A 117 14.91 7.65 -14.10
C ALA A 117 13.97 6.46 -14.35
N GLY A 118 13.22 6.48 -15.46
CA GLY A 118 12.27 5.44 -15.83
C GLY A 118 11.01 5.39 -14.96
N ARG A 119 10.78 6.42 -14.12
CA ARG A 119 9.58 6.58 -13.29
C ARG A 119 8.91 7.93 -13.58
N PRO A 120 7.59 8.04 -13.37
CA PRO A 120 6.88 9.31 -13.64
C PRO A 120 7.16 10.42 -12.61
N TRP A 121 7.97 10.15 -11.60
CA TRP A 121 8.20 11.05 -10.49
C TRP A 121 9.19 12.16 -10.83
N ILE A 122 8.80 13.42 -10.66
CA ILE A 122 9.69 14.57 -10.71
C ILE A 122 10.11 15.06 -9.31
N ALA A 123 9.25 14.86 -8.31
CA ALA A 123 9.54 15.12 -6.90
C ALA A 123 9.01 13.97 -6.05
N PRO A 124 9.73 12.84 -5.97
CA PRO A 124 9.30 11.67 -5.22
C PRO A 124 9.42 11.88 -3.71
N GLY A 125 8.49 11.30 -2.97
CA GLY A 125 8.50 11.22 -1.52
C GLY A 125 7.95 9.90 -1.02
N TYR A 126 8.18 9.61 0.25
CA TYR A 126 7.59 8.45 0.93
C TYR A 126 7.03 8.89 2.28
N ALA A 127 5.78 8.54 2.50
CA ALA A 127 5.02 8.84 3.71
C ALA A 127 4.78 7.55 4.54
N LEU A 128 3.82 7.54 5.43
CA LEU A 128 3.50 6.34 6.20
C LEU A 128 2.74 5.32 5.32
N GLY A 129 3.50 4.38 4.73
CA GLY A 129 2.96 3.35 3.84
C GLY A 129 2.55 3.85 2.45
N LEU A 130 2.90 5.07 2.06
CA LEU A 130 2.54 5.66 0.78
C LEU A 130 3.77 6.16 0.03
N MET A 131 3.86 5.84 -1.25
CA MET A 131 4.62 6.63 -2.21
C MET A 131 3.80 7.88 -2.51
N GLN A 132 4.39 9.05 -2.33
CA GLN A 132 3.71 10.33 -2.54
C GLN A 132 4.66 11.32 -3.18
N GLY A 133 4.15 12.11 -4.12
CA GLY A 133 4.97 13.12 -4.76
C GLY A 133 4.33 13.68 -6.03
N THR A 134 5.06 14.59 -6.67
CA THR A 134 4.63 15.19 -7.93
C THR A 134 5.11 14.33 -9.09
N ALA A 135 4.18 13.99 -9.99
CA ALA A 135 4.45 13.28 -11.24
C ALA A 135 4.65 14.25 -12.41
N GLN A 136 5.09 13.70 -13.56
CA GLN A 136 5.11 14.45 -14.83
C GLN A 136 3.72 14.98 -15.14
N GLY A 137 3.63 16.27 -15.48
CA GLY A 137 2.34 16.97 -15.66
C GLY A 137 1.83 17.67 -14.41
N GLY A 138 2.58 17.64 -13.29
CA GLY A 138 2.29 18.42 -12.08
C GLY A 138 1.26 17.81 -11.15
N GLN A 139 0.77 16.58 -11.42
CA GLN A 139 -0.19 15.90 -10.55
C GLN A 139 0.47 15.47 -9.24
N LEU A 140 -0.20 15.73 -8.12
CA LEU A 140 0.15 15.14 -6.83
C LEU A 140 -0.50 13.76 -6.72
N LEU A 141 0.34 12.73 -6.65
CA LEU A 141 -0.08 11.34 -6.53
C LEU A 141 0.25 10.80 -5.13
N SER A 142 -0.66 10.01 -4.59
CA SER A 142 -0.46 9.26 -3.34
C SER A 142 -0.94 7.82 -3.54
N GLY A 143 -0.12 6.83 -3.20
CA GLY A 143 -0.46 5.43 -3.41
C GLY A 143 0.73 4.52 -3.23
N HIS A 144 0.70 3.37 -3.89
CA HIS A 144 1.83 2.43 -3.86
C HIS A 144 1.89 1.56 -5.11
N THR A 145 3.08 1.05 -5.39
CA THR A 145 3.33 0.04 -6.42
C THR A 145 3.75 -1.25 -5.73
N GLY A 146 3.12 -2.36 -6.08
CA GLY A 146 3.54 -3.70 -5.71
C GLY A 146 4.22 -4.40 -6.90
N CYS A 147 5.18 -5.28 -6.61
CA CYS A 147 5.86 -6.07 -7.61
C CYS A 147 6.04 -7.49 -7.10
N GLY A 148 5.70 -8.46 -7.93
CA GLY A 148 5.91 -9.88 -7.73
C GLY A 148 6.41 -10.56 -9.00
N PRO A 149 6.67 -11.87 -9.00
CA PRO A 149 7.08 -12.61 -10.19
C PRO A 149 6.08 -12.46 -11.33
N GLY A 150 6.53 -11.87 -12.46
CA GLY A 150 5.71 -11.66 -13.66
C GLY A 150 4.55 -10.66 -13.48
N SER A 151 4.49 -9.90 -12.38
CA SER A 151 3.36 -9.02 -12.07
C SER A 151 3.80 -7.70 -11.44
N VAL A 152 3.16 -6.62 -11.85
CA VAL A 152 3.29 -5.29 -11.21
C VAL A 152 1.89 -4.71 -11.06
N VAL A 153 1.56 -4.29 -9.85
CA VAL A 153 0.32 -3.57 -9.58
C VAL A 153 0.64 -2.15 -9.12
N ALA A 154 -0.10 -1.17 -9.59
CA ALA A 154 0.00 0.21 -9.13
C ALA A 154 -1.38 0.73 -8.74
N VAL A 155 -1.50 1.30 -7.55
CA VAL A 155 -2.73 1.89 -7.03
C VAL A 155 -2.41 3.30 -6.57
N TYR A 156 -3.00 4.31 -7.22
CA TYR A 156 -2.72 5.71 -6.92
C TYR A 156 -3.99 6.55 -6.91
N ARG A 157 -4.00 7.52 -6.00
CA ARG A 157 -4.99 8.59 -5.92
C ARG A 157 -4.33 9.90 -6.34
N CYS A 158 -4.98 10.60 -7.27
CA CYS A 158 -4.63 11.95 -7.69
C CYS A 158 -5.56 12.95 -7.00
N LEU A 159 -5.00 14.03 -6.49
CA LEU A 159 -5.78 15.17 -6.01
C LEU A 159 -5.39 16.39 -6.83
N GLN A 160 -6.36 16.97 -7.57
CA GLN A 160 -6.13 18.15 -8.39
C GLN A 160 -7.37 19.05 -8.38
N ASN A 161 -7.18 20.34 -8.10
CA ASN A 161 -8.26 21.34 -8.07
C ASN A 161 -9.46 20.95 -7.19
N GLY A 162 -9.17 20.35 -6.01
CA GLY A 162 -10.20 19.88 -5.08
C GLY A 162 -10.98 18.63 -5.52
N LYS A 163 -10.63 18.04 -6.66
CA LYS A 163 -11.20 16.78 -7.13
C LYS A 163 -10.20 15.65 -6.92
N ALA A 164 -10.71 14.51 -6.48
CA ALA A 164 -9.93 13.30 -6.31
C ALA A 164 -10.33 12.23 -7.32
N ALA A 165 -9.37 11.42 -7.75
CA ALA A 165 -9.59 10.23 -8.55
C ALA A 165 -8.60 9.15 -8.16
N SER A 166 -9.07 7.93 -7.97
CA SER A 166 -8.25 6.76 -7.69
C SER A 166 -8.27 5.79 -8.87
N CYS A 167 -7.11 5.18 -9.13
CA CYS A 167 -6.95 4.22 -10.20
C CYS A 167 -6.06 3.07 -9.72
N ALA A 168 -6.40 1.86 -10.12
CA ALA A 168 -5.58 0.67 -9.96
C ALA A 168 -5.34 0.04 -11.34
N VAL A 169 -4.09 -0.38 -11.58
CA VAL A 169 -3.68 -1.07 -12.80
C VAL A 169 -2.75 -2.21 -12.46
N PHE A 170 -2.75 -3.20 -13.31
CA PHE A 170 -1.91 -4.38 -13.15
C PHE A 170 -1.45 -4.89 -14.52
#